data_45a797a69ca8f101359bcb466f1968c7
#
_entry.id   45a797a69ca8f101359bcb466f1968c7
#
_cell.length_a   1.000
_cell.length_b   1.000
_cell.length_c   1.000
_cell.angle_alpha   90.00
_cell.angle_beta   90.00
_cell.angle_gamma   90.00
#
_symmetry.space_group_name_H-M   'P 1'
#
loop_
_entity.id
_entity.type
_entity.pdbx_description
1 polymer ?
#
loop_
_entity_poly.entity_id
_entity_poly.type
_entity_poly.pdbx_seq_one_letter_code
_entity_poly.pdbx_strand_id
1 'polypeptide(L)'
;MTDKNFGFGTQIRKSPYFNATVRYGAKGFSVYNHMYIPRDFGSPEQNFWNLIENAILCDVAVERQVEITGPDAYKFIQLLTPRDLSKLAVGQCKYVLIVNNDGGILNDPVLLRLDTNHFWLSLADSDVLFWAQGVAINSGLNVKITEPDVSPLQLQGPKSGDIMVRLFGESIKDLKYYWLKEYELDGIPLIVSRTGWSSELGYEIYLRDGSKGDDLYEKIMTAGKNFGIQPGHTSSIRRIEGGMLSYHADADINTNPFELGLDRLVNLKSDINFIGKDALRKIKNDGIKRKQVGIELDCEPLSGPNTTFWTIMNKNKKVGKVTSAVYSPRLKKNIALAMVDIKYTDLGTKLQTKIDDKIVNCTIVEKPFFDPKKKIASS
;
A
#
# COMPACT_ATOMS: atom_id res chain seq x y z
N MET A 1 -30.08 14.16 -13.25
CA MET A 1 -29.12 13.37 -12.43
C MET A 1 -29.00 14.06 -11.09
N THR A 2 -29.51 13.47 -10.04
CA THR A 2 -29.45 14.05 -8.71
C THR A 2 -27.99 14.08 -8.28
N ASP A 3 -27.43 15.31 -8.13
CA ASP A 3 -26.19 15.52 -7.43
C ASP A 3 -26.29 14.86 -6.06
N LYS A 4 -25.69 13.68 -5.93
CA LYS A 4 -25.41 13.14 -4.61
C LYS A 4 -24.40 14.09 -4.03
N ASN A 5 -24.84 14.97 -3.14
CA ASN A 5 -23.99 15.86 -2.36
C ASN A 5 -23.05 15.00 -1.52
N PHE A 6 -21.90 14.63 -2.09
CA PHE A 6 -20.76 14.29 -1.26
C PHE A 6 -20.40 15.57 -0.52
N GLY A 7 -20.42 15.55 0.79
CA GLY A 7 -20.04 16.70 1.61
C GLY A 7 -18.54 16.98 1.50
N PHE A 8 -18.07 17.48 0.36
CA PHE A 8 -16.70 17.90 0.16
C PHE A 8 -16.43 19.16 0.98
N GLY A 9 -15.78 18.99 2.12
CA GLY A 9 -15.36 20.09 2.98
C GLY A 9 -13.96 20.60 2.63
N THR A 10 -13.66 21.84 3.03
CA THR A 10 -12.33 22.44 2.87
C THR A 10 -11.27 21.82 3.77
N GLN A 11 -11.67 21.05 4.77
CA GLN A 11 -10.78 20.37 5.73
C GLN A 11 -10.07 19.15 5.12
N ILE A 12 -10.61 18.58 4.04
CA ILE A 12 -10.07 17.41 3.37
C ILE A 12 -9.57 17.85 2.00
N ARG A 13 -8.31 17.56 1.72
CA ARG A 13 -7.67 17.98 0.47
C ARG A 13 -8.20 17.20 -0.73
N LYS A 14 -8.29 17.87 -1.86
CA LYS A 14 -8.44 17.24 -3.18
C LYS A 14 -7.07 17.05 -3.79
N SER A 15 -6.88 15.94 -4.50
CA SER A 15 -5.69 15.70 -5.28
C SER A 15 -5.63 16.62 -6.52
N PRO A 16 -4.47 16.80 -7.15
CA PRO A 16 -4.37 17.46 -8.45
C PRO A 16 -5.18 16.77 -9.56
N TYR A 17 -5.55 15.52 -9.37
CA TYR A 17 -6.30 14.68 -10.31
C TYR A 17 -7.80 14.61 -10.03
N PHE A 18 -8.25 15.21 -8.94
CA PHE A 18 -9.64 15.08 -8.46
C PHE A 18 -10.67 15.39 -9.56
N ASN A 19 -10.50 16.50 -10.28
CA ASN A 19 -11.44 16.88 -11.34
C ASN A 19 -11.38 15.91 -12.54
N ALA A 20 -10.21 15.42 -12.90
CA ALA A 20 -10.05 14.38 -13.92
C ALA A 20 -10.78 13.09 -13.51
N THR A 21 -10.57 12.61 -12.28
CA THR A 21 -11.26 11.38 -11.81
C THR A 21 -12.78 11.52 -11.85
N VAL A 22 -13.33 12.69 -11.51
CA VAL A 22 -14.77 12.97 -11.64
C VAL A 22 -15.23 12.93 -13.11
N ARG A 23 -14.48 13.57 -14.03
CA ARG A 23 -14.80 13.52 -15.48
C ARG A 23 -14.76 12.10 -16.04
N TYR A 24 -13.83 11.29 -15.55
CA TYR A 24 -13.71 9.88 -15.93
C TYR A 24 -14.65 8.94 -15.16
N GLY A 25 -15.58 9.48 -14.39
CA GLY A 25 -16.72 8.75 -13.85
C GLY A 25 -16.56 8.24 -12.42
N ALA A 26 -15.69 8.83 -11.61
CA ALA A 26 -15.66 8.54 -10.18
C ALA A 26 -17.01 8.88 -9.53
N LYS A 27 -17.61 7.87 -8.86
CA LYS A 27 -18.95 7.96 -8.24
C LYS A 27 -18.90 8.04 -6.72
N GLY A 28 -17.78 7.67 -6.12
CA GLY A 28 -17.59 7.62 -4.68
C GLY A 28 -16.16 7.89 -4.28
N PHE A 29 -16.02 8.53 -3.12
CA PHE A 29 -14.72 8.85 -2.52
C PHE A 29 -14.70 8.39 -1.07
N SER A 30 -13.53 8.06 -0.56
CA SER A 30 -13.25 7.94 0.86
C SER A 30 -12.13 8.91 1.25
N VAL A 31 -11.79 8.93 2.53
CA VAL A 31 -10.70 9.75 3.06
C VAL A 31 -9.53 8.84 3.43
N TYR A 32 -8.33 9.27 3.07
CA TYR A 32 -7.07 8.61 3.37
C TYR A 32 -6.00 9.69 3.51
N ASN A 33 -5.20 9.68 4.56
CA ASN A 33 -4.19 10.73 4.83
C ASN A 33 -4.73 12.16 4.67
N HIS A 34 -5.97 12.43 5.17
CA HIS A 34 -6.65 13.74 5.09
C HIS A 34 -6.91 14.24 3.66
N MET A 35 -6.98 13.32 2.68
CA MET A 35 -7.28 13.62 1.28
C MET A 35 -8.40 12.71 0.76
N TYR A 36 -9.16 13.19 -0.23
CA TYR A 36 -10.14 12.37 -0.94
C TYR A 36 -9.44 11.40 -1.88
N ILE A 37 -9.82 10.12 -1.84
CA ILE A 37 -9.39 9.08 -2.76
C ILE A 37 -10.60 8.49 -3.48
N PRO A 38 -10.57 8.34 -4.82
CA PRO A 38 -11.63 7.65 -5.56
C PRO A 38 -11.74 6.19 -5.09
N ARG A 39 -12.98 5.72 -4.89
CA ARG A 39 -13.26 4.35 -4.46
C ARG A 39 -14.29 3.64 -5.31
N ASP A 40 -14.93 4.34 -6.22
CA ASP A 40 -16.01 3.80 -7.03
C ASP A 40 -16.00 4.41 -8.44
N PHE A 41 -15.73 3.57 -9.43
CA PHE A 41 -15.94 3.83 -10.85
C PHE A 41 -17.00 2.88 -11.43
N GLY A 42 -17.75 2.15 -10.58
CA GLY A 42 -18.74 1.15 -10.93
C GLY A 42 -18.48 -0.18 -10.23
N SER A 43 -18.51 -1.29 -10.98
CA SER A 43 -18.33 -2.61 -10.38
C SER A 43 -16.89 -2.84 -9.88
N PRO A 44 -16.68 -3.20 -8.60
CA PRO A 44 -15.37 -3.60 -8.09
C PRO A 44 -14.79 -4.82 -8.82
N GLU A 45 -15.64 -5.73 -9.28
CA GLU A 45 -15.22 -6.89 -10.08
C GLU A 45 -14.73 -6.45 -11.47
N GLN A 46 -15.41 -5.50 -12.12
CA GLN A 46 -14.94 -4.97 -13.41
C GLN A 46 -13.61 -4.22 -13.25
N ASN A 47 -13.44 -3.45 -12.18
CA ASN A 47 -12.15 -2.80 -11.85
C ASN A 47 -11.05 -3.85 -11.65
N PHE A 48 -11.35 -4.98 -11.01
CA PHE A 48 -10.41 -6.09 -10.84
C PHE A 48 -10.02 -6.72 -12.19
N TRP A 49 -11.01 -7.02 -13.07
CA TRP A 49 -10.71 -7.61 -14.38
C TRP A 49 -9.93 -6.65 -15.28
N ASN A 50 -10.28 -5.34 -15.29
CA ASN A 50 -9.51 -4.33 -16.01
C ASN A 50 -8.05 -4.28 -15.53
N LEU A 51 -7.82 -4.39 -14.23
CA LEU A 51 -6.48 -4.39 -13.64
C LEU A 51 -5.65 -5.59 -14.12
N ILE A 52 -6.21 -6.80 -14.13
CA ILE A 52 -5.44 -8.01 -14.39
C ILE A 52 -5.36 -8.40 -15.87
N GLU A 53 -6.21 -7.83 -16.73
CA GLU A 53 -6.23 -8.11 -18.18
C GLU A 53 -5.65 -6.97 -19.02
N ASN A 54 -5.79 -5.72 -18.56
CA ASN A 54 -5.39 -4.53 -19.31
C ASN A 54 -4.48 -3.60 -18.47
N ALA A 55 -4.98 -2.42 -18.14
CA ALA A 55 -4.36 -1.49 -17.22
C ALA A 55 -5.42 -0.58 -16.58
N ILE A 56 -5.18 -0.18 -15.34
CA ILE A 56 -5.95 0.87 -14.66
C ILE A 56 -5.05 2.02 -14.25
N LEU A 57 -5.61 3.24 -14.27
CA LEU A 57 -4.97 4.43 -13.70
C LEU A 57 -5.69 4.82 -12.42
N CYS A 58 -4.97 4.77 -11.30
CA CYS A 58 -5.50 5.12 -9.98
C CYS A 58 -4.89 6.43 -9.49
N ASP A 59 -5.74 7.36 -9.05
CA ASP A 59 -5.31 8.50 -8.24
C ASP A 59 -4.99 8.00 -6.83
N VAL A 60 -3.71 8.00 -6.49
CA VAL A 60 -3.18 7.63 -5.19
C VAL A 60 -2.37 8.78 -4.55
N ALA A 61 -2.67 10.03 -4.91
CA ALA A 61 -2.04 11.21 -4.30
C ALA A 61 -2.20 11.27 -2.77
N VAL A 62 -3.13 10.51 -2.24
CA VAL A 62 -3.30 10.27 -0.80
C VAL A 62 -2.10 9.58 -0.14
N GLU A 63 -1.23 8.92 -0.91
CA GLU A 63 0.08 8.43 -0.46
C GLU A 63 1.05 9.61 -0.36
N ARG A 64 0.75 10.54 0.55
CA ARG A 64 1.51 11.77 0.75
C ARG A 64 2.98 11.45 0.98
N GLN A 65 3.85 12.27 0.41
CA GLN A 65 5.29 12.09 0.58
C GLN A 65 5.78 12.81 1.82
N VAL A 66 6.60 12.14 2.64
CA VAL A 66 7.46 12.81 3.63
C VAL A 66 8.86 12.89 3.03
N GLU A 67 9.29 14.12 2.76
CA GLU A 67 10.62 14.41 2.24
C GLU A 67 11.60 14.64 3.37
N ILE A 68 12.74 13.97 3.31
CA ILE A 68 13.81 14.07 4.29
C ILE A 68 15.12 14.38 3.55
N THR A 69 15.68 15.56 3.83
CA THR A 69 16.91 16.06 3.23
C THR A 69 17.89 16.54 4.29
N GLY A 70 19.14 16.72 3.90
CA GLY A 70 20.19 17.25 4.78
C GLY A 70 21.36 16.27 4.98
N PRO A 71 22.48 16.76 5.56
CA PRO A 71 23.72 15.97 5.68
C PRO A 71 23.54 14.64 6.43
N ASP A 72 22.60 14.59 7.37
CA ASP A 72 22.32 13.40 8.18
C ASP A 72 21.05 12.65 7.76
N ALA A 73 20.46 12.96 6.59
CA ALA A 73 19.20 12.36 6.14
C ALA A 73 19.25 10.82 6.12
N TYR A 74 20.36 10.23 5.65
CA TYR A 74 20.53 8.78 5.67
C TYR A 74 20.50 8.19 7.08
N LYS A 75 21.20 8.81 8.03
CA LYS A 75 21.21 8.35 9.43
C LYS A 75 19.82 8.47 10.05
N PHE A 76 19.14 9.55 9.74
CA PHE A 76 17.79 9.80 10.25
C PHE A 76 16.77 8.79 9.71
N ILE A 77 16.78 8.49 8.40
CA ILE A 77 15.93 7.44 7.84
C ILE A 77 16.22 6.08 8.47
N GLN A 78 17.52 5.74 8.69
CA GLN A 78 17.88 4.49 9.36
C GLN A 78 17.36 4.45 10.81
N LEU A 79 17.30 5.58 11.50
CA LEU A 79 16.74 5.67 12.86
C LEU A 79 15.23 5.38 12.88
N LEU A 80 14.50 5.72 11.82
CA LEU A 80 13.04 5.52 11.74
C LEU A 80 12.62 4.09 11.40
N THR A 81 13.49 3.28 10.75
CA THR A 81 13.12 1.96 10.24
C THR A 81 13.98 0.83 10.80
N PRO A 82 13.36 -0.33 11.16
CA PRO A 82 14.09 -1.52 11.54
C PRO A 82 14.81 -2.22 10.38
N ARG A 83 14.51 -1.82 9.13
CA ARG A 83 15.15 -2.41 7.95
C ARG A 83 16.55 -1.85 7.74
N ASP A 84 17.51 -2.73 7.51
CA ASP A 84 18.86 -2.33 7.15
C ASP A 84 18.89 -1.66 5.76
N LEU A 85 19.33 -0.42 5.73
CA LEU A 85 19.43 0.40 4.52
C LEU A 85 20.85 0.47 3.93
N SER A 86 21.84 -0.21 4.52
CA SER A 86 23.27 -0.13 4.11
C SER A 86 23.49 -0.44 2.62
N LYS A 87 22.62 -1.27 2.03
CA LYS A 87 22.67 -1.65 0.60
C LYS A 87 21.63 -0.91 -0.26
N LEU A 88 21.00 0.13 0.25
CA LEU A 88 20.07 0.93 -0.55
C LEU A 88 20.86 1.88 -1.44
N ALA A 89 20.79 1.69 -2.76
CA ALA A 89 21.45 2.57 -3.72
C ALA A 89 20.62 3.85 -3.99
N VAL A 90 21.25 4.91 -4.49
CA VAL A 90 20.55 6.06 -5.10
C VAL A 90 19.76 5.54 -6.31
N GLY A 91 18.55 6.03 -6.49
CA GLY A 91 17.61 5.54 -7.52
C GLY A 91 16.90 4.24 -7.15
N GLN A 92 17.05 3.73 -5.92
CA GLN A 92 16.37 2.50 -5.48
C GLN A 92 15.26 2.80 -4.48
N CYS A 93 14.18 1.99 -4.55
CA CYS A 93 13.09 1.97 -3.59
C CYS A 93 13.18 0.78 -2.64
N LYS A 94 12.60 0.89 -1.45
CA LYS A 94 12.40 -0.23 -0.52
C LYS A 94 11.09 -0.10 0.25
N TYR A 95 10.34 -1.18 0.36
CA TYR A 95 9.25 -1.28 1.32
C TYR A 95 9.84 -1.38 2.73
N VAL A 96 9.50 -0.45 3.61
CA VAL A 96 10.03 -0.37 4.97
C VAL A 96 8.89 -0.30 5.98
N LEU A 97 9.21 -0.43 7.26
CA LEU A 97 8.30 -0.19 8.36
C LEU A 97 8.78 1.00 9.16
N ILE A 98 7.87 1.82 9.63
CA ILE A 98 8.12 2.81 10.67
C ILE A 98 7.49 2.24 11.95
N VAL A 99 8.28 2.15 13.02
CA VAL A 99 7.81 1.57 14.30
C VAL A 99 7.99 2.56 15.44
N ASN A 100 7.15 2.42 16.47
CA ASN A 100 7.27 3.19 17.72
C ASN A 100 8.24 2.51 18.70
N ASN A 101 8.42 3.12 19.86
CA ASN A 101 9.30 2.60 20.93
C ASN A 101 8.89 1.22 21.46
N ASP A 102 7.61 0.85 21.36
CA ASP A 102 7.06 -0.43 21.81
C ASP A 102 7.11 -1.50 20.71
N GLY A 103 7.62 -1.16 19.52
CA GLY A 103 7.70 -2.06 18.35
C GLY A 103 6.40 -2.18 17.55
N GLY A 104 5.40 -1.35 17.86
CA GLY A 104 4.15 -1.24 17.08
C GLY A 104 4.36 -0.50 15.76
N ILE A 105 3.65 -0.90 14.71
CA ILE A 105 3.80 -0.33 13.37
C ILE A 105 3.03 0.98 13.28
N LEU A 106 3.75 2.08 13.00
CA LEU A 106 3.18 3.41 12.74
C LEU A 106 2.80 3.59 11.28
N ASN A 107 3.54 2.98 10.37
CA ASN A 107 3.31 3.05 8.92
C ASN A 107 4.15 1.98 8.21
N ASP A 108 3.79 1.65 6.97
CA ASP A 108 4.50 0.70 6.12
C ASP A 108 4.81 1.28 4.73
N PRO A 109 5.59 2.39 4.67
CA PRO A 109 5.79 3.14 3.44
C PRO A 109 6.71 2.45 2.43
N VAL A 110 6.65 2.92 1.19
CA VAL A 110 7.75 2.76 0.25
C VAL A 110 8.74 3.91 0.47
N LEU A 111 9.98 3.56 0.79
CA LEU A 111 11.11 4.48 0.84
C LEU A 111 11.72 4.62 -0.54
N LEU A 112 11.85 5.85 -1.04
CA LEU A 112 12.51 6.22 -2.29
C LEU A 112 13.82 6.96 -1.96
N ARG A 113 14.95 6.49 -2.44
CA ARG A 113 16.23 7.21 -2.32
C ARG A 113 16.49 7.98 -3.62
N LEU A 114 16.24 9.28 -3.61
CA LEU A 114 16.38 10.15 -4.78
C LEU A 114 17.83 10.53 -5.04
N ASP A 115 18.57 10.79 -3.94
CA ASP A 115 19.98 11.15 -3.98
C ASP A 115 20.69 10.67 -2.68
N THR A 116 21.96 10.98 -2.53
CA THR A 116 22.79 10.60 -1.36
C THR A 116 22.12 10.99 -0.04
N ASN A 117 21.58 12.19 0.04
CA ASN A 117 20.96 12.79 1.23
C ASN A 117 19.54 13.30 0.95
N HIS A 118 18.81 12.65 0.04
CA HIS A 118 17.46 13.02 -0.33
C HIS A 118 16.57 11.78 -0.43
N PHE A 119 15.53 11.73 0.40
CA PHE A 119 14.63 10.58 0.53
C PHE A 119 13.18 11.02 0.56
N TRP A 120 12.31 10.20 0.00
CA TRP A 120 10.86 10.27 0.23
C TRP A 120 10.37 9.00 0.91
N LEU A 121 9.36 9.17 1.79
CA LEU A 121 8.50 8.10 2.29
C LEU A 121 7.13 8.28 1.67
N SER A 122 6.71 7.35 0.81
CA SER A 122 5.36 7.28 0.24
C SER A 122 4.46 6.54 1.23
N LEU A 123 3.52 7.26 1.86
CA LEU A 123 2.90 6.84 3.11
C LEU A 123 1.66 5.97 2.92
N ALA A 124 1.48 4.99 3.81
CA ALA A 124 0.15 4.51 4.20
C ALA A 124 -0.57 5.54 5.09
N ASP A 125 -1.80 5.22 5.54
CA ASP A 125 -2.70 6.15 6.24
C ASP A 125 -2.28 6.43 7.68
N SER A 126 -1.27 7.27 7.89
CA SER A 126 -0.93 7.82 9.22
C SER A 126 -0.01 9.04 9.16
N ASP A 127 0.07 9.80 10.25
CA ASP A 127 0.76 11.09 10.36
C ASP A 127 2.28 10.98 10.57
N VAL A 128 2.98 10.29 9.67
CA VAL A 128 4.45 10.09 9.75
C VAL A 128 5.21 11.41 9.65
N LEU A 129 4.68 12.43 8.97
CA LEU A 129 5.32 13.74 8.91
C LEU A 129 5.57 14.31 10.32
N PHE A 130 4.52 14.36 11.15
CA PHE A 130 4.63 14.88 12.51
C PHE A 130 5.47 13.98 13.41
N TRP A 131 5.38 12.66 13.24
CA TRP A 131 6.26 11.72 13.93
C TRP A 131 7.72 11.97 13.61
N ALA A 132 8.08 12.07 12.33
CA ALA A 132 9.45 12.30 11.89
C ALA A 132 9.98 13.65 12.37
N GLN A 133 9.18 14.73 12.27
CA GLN A 133 9.54 16.05 12.80
C GLN A 133 9.77 16.00 14.32
N GLY A 134 8.87 15.32 15.06
CA GLY A 134 9.01 15.17 16.52
C GLY A 134 10.29 14.42 16.92
N VAL A 135 10.61 13.33 16.21
CA VAL A 135 11.85 12.57 16.42
C VAL A 135 13.08 13.43 16.10
N ALA A 136 13.04 14.24 15.05
CA ALA A 136 14.17 15.07 14.63
C ALA A 136 14.58 16.11 15.69
N ILE A 137 13.61 16.68 16.45
CA ILE A 137 13.86 17.72 17.46
C ILE A 137 14.98 17.34 18.44
N ASN A 138 14.99 16.08 18.89
CA ASN A 138 15.93 15.59 19.89
C ASN A 138 16.97 14.61 19.34
N SER A 139 17.02 14.42 18.02
CA SER A 139 17.94 13.44 17.40
C SER A 139 19.39 13.90 17.35
N GLY A 140 19.64 15.19 17.43
CA GLY A 140 20.96 15.79 17.18
C GLY A 140 21.41 15.72 15.71
N LEU A 141 20.53 15.31 14.79
CA LEU A 141 20.84 15.16 13.36
C LEU A 141 20.41 16.40 12.57
N ASN A 142 21.25 16.81 11.62
CA ASN A 142 20.97 17.94 10.74
C ASN A 142 20.14 17.48 9.54
N VAL A 143 18.83 17.58 9.67
CA VAL A 143 17.84 17.18 8.65
C VAL A 143 16.74 18.22 8.50
N LYS A 144 16.21 18.32 7.29
CA LYS A 144 14.98 19.05 6.98
C LYS A 144 13.90 18.04 6.60
N ILE A 145 12.72 18.15 7.22
CA ILE A 145 11.58 17.24 7.00
C ILE A 145 10.38 18.06 6.59
N THR A 146 9.88 17.80 5.40
CA THR A 146 8.78 18.55 4.78
C THR A 146 7.81 17.61 4.03
N GLU A 147 6.65 18.13 3.68
CA GLU A 147 5.78 17.55 2.67
C GLU A 147 6.02 18.33 1.36
N PRO A 148 6.55 17.70 0.31
CA PRO A 148 6.77 18.34 -0.99
C PRO A 148 5.47 18.41 -1.80
N ASP A 149 5.42 19.26 -2.82
CA ASP A 149 4.37 19.22 -3.85
C ASP A 149 4.60 18.03 -4.78
N VAL A 150 4.22 16.85 -4.31
CA VAL A 150 4.38 15.58 -5.03
C VAL A 150 3.12 14.76 -4.89
N SER A 151 2.59 14.32 -6.02
CA SER A 151 1.33 13.57 -6.08
C SER A 151 1.49 12.33 -6.97
N PRO A 152 1.43 11.11 -6.41
CA PRO A 152 1.55 9.89 -7.19
C PRO A 152 0.24 9.49 -7.89
N LEU A 153 0.39 8.93 -9.10
CA LEU A 153 -0.57 8.08 -9.80
C LEU A 153 -0.03 6.66 -9.85
N GLN A 154 -0.89 5.66 -9.76
CA GLN A 154 -0.54 4.27 -10.05
C GLN A 154 -1.11 3.83 -11.40
N LEU A 155 -0.24 3.49 -12.34
CA LEU A 155 -0.57 2.83 -13.60
C LEU A 155 -0.22 1.35 -13.45
N GLN A 156 -1.24 0.49 -13.31
CA GLN A 156 -1.06 -0.91 -12.94
C GLN A 156 -1.78 -1.83 -13.93
N GLY A 157 -1.21 -3.01 -14.16
CA GLY A 157 -1.76 -4.05 -15.03
C GLY A 157 -0.79 -4.45 -16.15
N PRO A 158 -1.03 -5.58 -16.86
CA PRO A 158 -0.11 -6.14 -17.85
C PRO A 158 0.20 -5.20 -19.02
N LYS A 159 -0.71 -4.26 -19.35
CA LYS A 159 -0.50 -3.27 -20.40
C LYS A 159 0.16 -1.97 -19.94
N SER A 160 0.47 -1.86 -18.65
CA SER A 160 1.12 -0.66 -18.11
C SER A 160 2.48 -0.38 -18.76
N GLY A 161 3.28 -1.42 -19.04
CA GLY A 161 4.58 -1.28 -19.72
C GLY A 161 4.46 -0.71 -21.13
N ASP A 162 3.49 -1.17 -21.91
CA ASP A 162 3.26 -0.67 -23.30
C ASP A 162 2.83 0.81 -23.25
N ILE A 163 2.01 1.20 -22.29
CA ILE A 163 1.57 2.59 -22.09
C ILE A 163 2.77 3.47 -21.73
N MET A 164 3.63 3.00 -20.79
CA MET A 164 4.82 3.73 -20.38
C MET A 164 5.81 3.89 -21.53
N VAL A 165 5.98 2.89 -22.41
CA VAL A 165 6.79 3.01 -23.63
C VAL A 165 6.22 4.09 -24.55
N ARG A 166 4.92 4.18 -24.71
CA ARG A 166 4.30 5.22 -25.54
C ARG A 166 4.52 6.63 -24.99
N LEU A 167 4.60 6.78 -23.67
CA LEU A 167 4.81 8.08 -23.00
C LEU A 167 6.30 8.47 -22.96
N PHE A 168 7.20 7.52 -22.68
CA PHE A 168 8.61 7.81 -22.35
C PHE A 168 9.61 7.12 -23.26
N GLY A 169 9.16 6.36 -24.26
CA GLY A 169 10.01 5.59 -25.17
C GLY A 169 10.51 4.27 -24.55
N GLU A 170 11.24 3.50 -25.37
CA GLU A 170 11.70 2.13 -25.03
C GLU A 170 12.58 2.06 -23.79
N SER A 171 13.31 3.11 -23.45
CA SER A 171 14.24 3.16 -22.31
C SER A 171 13.55 2.97 -20.95
N ILE A 172 12.21 3.13 -20.87
CA ILE A 172 11.46 2.89 -19.64
C ILE A 172 11.47 1.41 -19.22
N LYS A 173 11.69 0.48 -20.18
CA LYS A 173 11.80 -0.96 -19.92
C LYS A 173 13.02 -1.33 -19.09
N ASP A 174 14.06 -0.48 -19.08
CA ASP A 174 15.27 -0.68 -18.30
C ASP A 174 15.06 -0.38 -16.81
N LEU A 175 13.92 0.25 -16.44
CA LEU A 175 13.59 0.56 -15.06
C LEU A 175 13.23 -0.71 -14.31
N LYS A 176 14.13 -1.14 -13.43
CA LYS A 176 13.99 -2.41 -12.66
C LYS A 176 12.95 -2.30 -11.55
N TYR A 177 12.38 -3.43 -11.18
CA TYR A 177 11.45 -3.53 -10.05
C TYR A 177 12.09 -2.98 -8.76
N TYR A 178 11.37 -2.08 -8.06
CA TYR A 178 11.85 -1.29 -6.91
C TYR A 178 13.01 -0.33 -7.24
N TRP A 179 13.03 0.20 -8.47
CA TRP A 179 13.91 1.31 -8.87
C TRP A 179 13.08 2.49 -9.35
N LEU A 180 13.67 3.67 -9.30
CA LEU A 180 13.09 4.94 -9.75
C LEU A 180 14.04 5.67 -10.68
N LYS A 181 13.48 6.56 -11.50
CA LYS A 181 14.24 7.48 -12.35
C LYS A 181 13.44 8.76 -12.57
N GLU A 182 14.13 9.87 -12.76
CA GLU A 182 13.54 11.13 -13.18
C GLU A 182 13.17 11.10 -14.66
N TYR A 183 12.00 11.68 -14.96
CA TYR A 183 11.47 11.84 -16.32
C TYR A 183 10.82 13.21 -16.46
N GLU A 184 10.66 13.63 -17.70
CA GLU A 184 9.84 14.77 -18.07
C GLU A 184 8.87 14.35 -19.18
N LEU A 185 7.62 14.78 -19.10
CA LEU A 185 6.61 14.57 -20.13
C LEU A 185 6.03 15.92 -20.57
N ASP A 186 6.47 16.43 -21.73
CA ASP A 186 6.03 17.72 -22.28
C ASP A 186 6.15 18.88 -21.26
N GLY A 187 7.27 18.98 -20.56
CA GLY A 187 7.53 19.97 -19.53
C GLY A 187 6.94 19.66 -18.16
N ILE A 188 6.34 18.48 -17.97
CA ILE A 188 5.83 18.03 -16.68
C ILE A 188 6.94 17.27 -15.95
N PRO A 189 7.44 17.74 -14.78
CA PRO A 189 8.51 17.07 -14.06
C PRO A 189 7.98 15.86 -13.26
N LEU A 190 8.59 14.69 -13.46
CA LEU A 190 8.14 13.43 -12.90
C LEU A 190 9.28 12.63 -12.27
N ILE A 191 8.94 11.85 -11.25
CA ILE A 191 9.71 10.65 -10.90
C ILE A 191 8.82 9.44 -11.21
N VAL A 192 9.40 8.42 -11.82
CA VAL A 192 8.71 7.17 -12.10
C VAL A 192 9.43 6.05 -11.37
N SER A 193 8.67 5.22 -10.65
CA SER A 193 9.19 4.00 -10.04
C SER A 193 8.47 2.76 -10.56
N ARG A 194 9.18 1.62 -10.57
CA ARG A 194 8.62 0.28 -10.81
C ARG A 194 8.12 -0.32 -9.49
N THR A 195 7.05 0.29 -8.97
CA THR A 195 6.38 -0.08 -7.71
C THR A 195 4.87 -0.04 -7.90
N GLY A 196 4.12 -0.48 -6.90
CA GLY A 196 2.67 -0.42 -6.89
C GLY A 196 2.05 -1.28 -5.79
N TRP A 197 0.81 -0.98 -5.46
CA TRP A 197 0.04 -1.70 -4.44
C TRP A 197 -1.06 -2.58 -5.06
N SER A 198 -0.71 -3.34 -6.10
CA SER A 198 -1.64 -4.18 -6.86
C SER A 198 -1.23 -5.65 -7.00
N SER A 199 0.03 -5.98 -6.73
CA SER A 199 0.65 -7.27 -7.09
C SER A 199 0.62 -7.58 -8.59
N GLU A 200 0.38 -6.58 -9.44
CA GLU A 200 0.50 -6.65 -10.90
C GLU A 200 1.76 -5.90 -11.36
N LEU A 201 2.12 -6.07 -12.64
CA LEU A 201 3.07 -5.21 -13.31
C LEU A 201 2.58 -3.77 -13.20
N GLY A 202 3.46 -2.82 -12.85
CA GLY A 202 3.03 -1.45 -12.76
C GLY A 202 4.10 -0.46 -12.43
N TYR A 203 3.68 0.79 -12.46
CA TYR A 203 4.50 1.97 -12.22
C TYR A 203 3.75 2.93 -11.31
N GLU A 204 4.50 3.64 -10.47
CA GLU A 204 4.04 4.82 -9.76
C GLU A 204 4.70 6.05 -10.38
N ILE A 205 3.87 7.03 -10.73
CA ILE A 205 4.25 8.25 -11.44
C ILE A 205 4.04 9.41 -10.48
N TYR A 206 5.13 9.94 -9.93
CA TYR A 206 5.14 11.02 -8.94
C TYR A 206 5.23 12.36 -9.65
N LEU A 207 4.12 13.07 -9.74
CA LEU A 207 4.05 14.43 -10.26
C LEU A 207 4.71 15.40 -9.28
N ARG A 208 5.64 16.24 -9.75
CA ARG A 208 6.39 17.22 -8.95
C ARG A 208 5.91 18.67 -9.13
N ASP A 209 4.77 18.86 -9.75
CA ASP A 209 4.08 20.15 -9.95
C ASP A 209 2.57 19.88 -9.97
N GLY A 210 1.90 20.10 -8.86
CA GLY A 210 0.47 19.84 -8.72
C GLY A 210 -0.41 20.62 -9.71
N SER A 211 0.08 21.76 -10.25
CA SER A 211 -0.64 22.53 -11.26
C SER A 211 -0.85 21.78 -12.57
N LYS A 212 -0.06 20.71 -12.82
CA LYS A 212 -0.08 19.88 -14.03
C LYS A 212 -0.87 18.57 -13.89
N GLY A 213 -1.57 18.38 -12.76
CA GLY A 213 -2.23 17.08 -12.47
C GLY A 213 -3.26 16.71 -13.51
N ASP A 214 -4.13 17.63 -13.87
CA ASP A 214 -5.18 17.39 -14.86
C ASP A 214 -4.58 17.03 -16.24
N ASP A 215 -3.57 17.75 -16.69
CA ASP A 215 -2.88 17.50 -17.96
C ASP A 215 -2.17 16.13 -17.97
N LEU A 216 -1.46 15.80 -16.89
CA LEU A 216 -0.80 14.49 -16.75
C LEU A 216 -1.81 13.33 -16.83
N TYR A 217 -2.94 13.44 -16.12
CA TYR A 217 -3.97 12.40 -16.11
C TYR A 217 -4.52 12.17 -17.53
N GLU A 218 -4.87 13.24 -18.26
CA GLU A 218 -5.35 13.18 -19.63
C GLU A 218 -4.33 12.58 -20.60
N LYS A 219 -3.06 12.95 -20.48
CA LYS A 219 -1.97 12.40 -21.31
C LYS A 219 -1.84 10.88 -21.12
N ILE A 220 -1.87 10.39 -19.89
CA ILE A 220 -1.77 8.96 -19.60
C ILE A 220 -3.00 8.22 -20.14
N MET A 221 -4.21 8.71 -19.89
CA MET A 221 -5.45 8.10 -20.38
C MET A 221 -5.49 8.07 -21.91
N THR A 222 -5.04 9.14 -22.57
CA THR A 222 -4.96 9.23 -24.03
C THR A 222 -3.95 8.23 -24.59
N ALA A 223 -2.76 8.15 -24.02
CA ALA A 223 -1.71 7.21 -24.43
C ALA A 223 -2.16 5.75 -24.28
N GLY A 224 -2.92 5.47 -23.22
CA GLY A 224 -3.40 4.13 -22.88
C GLY A 224 -4.65 3.67 -23.64
N LYS A 225 -5.32 4.55 -24.40
CA LYS A 225 -6.61 4.26 -25.04
C LYS A 225 -6.61 2.97 -25.88
N ASN A 226 -5.58 2.79 -26.70
CA ASN A 226 -5.45 1.61 -27.56
C ASN A 226 -4.99 0.35 -26.82
N PHE A 227 -4.62 0.47 -25.55
CA PHE A 227 -4.21 -0.63 -24.67
C PHE A 227 -5.30 -0.99 -23.65
N GLY A 228 -6.49 -0.42 -23.78
CA GLY A 228 -7.64 -0.73 -22.93
C GLY A 228 -7.52 -0.15 -21.51
N ILE A 229 -6.76 0.95 -21.31
CA ILE A 229 -6.68 1.62 -20.01
C ILE A 229 -8.07 2.04 -19.53
N GLN A 230 -8.31 1.84 -18.25
CA GLN A 230 -9.52 2.33 -17.59
C GLN A 230 -9.15 3.21 -16.38
N PRO A 231 -9.97 4.22 -16.06
CA PRO A 231 -9.90 4.84 -14.75
C PRO A 231 -10.24 3.79 -13.69
N GLY A 232 -9.55 3.81 -12.57
CA GLY A 232 -9.77 2.80 -11.54
C GLY A 232 -9.42 3.28 -10.14
N HIS A 233 -9.57 2.36 -9.20
CA HIS A 233 -9.18 2.52 -7.82
C HIS A 233 -8.39 1.30 -7.34
N THR A 234 -7.67 1.44 -6.23
CA THR A 234 -6.91 0.33 -5.62
C THR A 234 -7.83 -0.86 -5.36
N SER A 235 -7.48 -2.03 -5.93
CA SER A 235 -8.34 -3.21 -5.89
C SER A 235 -8.18 -3.99 -4.58
N SER A 236 -9.22 -3.99 -3.73
CA SER A 236 -9.24 -4.81 -2.52
C SER A 236 -9.16 -6.31 -2.86
N ILE A 237 -9.76 -6.75 -3.98
CA ILE A 237 -9.70 -8.15 -4.42
C ILE A 237 -8.24 -8.54 -4.69
N ARG A 238 -7.56 -7.79 -5.53
CA ARG A 238 -6.20 -8.15 -5.97
C ARG A 238 -5.15 -8.02 -4.87
N ARG A 239 -5.26 -6.99 -4.01
CA ARG A 239 -4.33 -6.83 -2.89
C ARG A 239 -4.45 -7.98 -1.89
N ILE A 240 -5.69 -8.46 -1.59
CA ILE A 240 -5.90 -9.59 -0.69
C ILE A 240 -5.40 -10.89 -1.32
N GLU A 241 -5.66 -11.13 -2.61
CA GLU A 241 -5.05 -12.26 -3.33
C GLU A 241 -3.53 -12.30 -3.20
N GLY A 242 -2.88 -11.15 -3.31
CA GLY A 242 -1.44 -10.98 -3.16
C GLY A 242 -0.94 -10.92 -1.71
N GLY A 243 -1.84 -11.04 -0.74
CA GLY A 243 -1.50 -10.96 0.70
C GLY A 243 -0.93 -9.62 1.12
N MET A 244 -1.27 -8.53 0.42
CA MET A 244 -0.80 -7.17 0.73
C MET A 244 -1.61 -6.57 1.88
N LEU A 245 -0.92 -5.93 2.80
CA LEU A 245 -1.51 -5.28 3.97
C LEU A 245 -2.23 -3.99 3.58
N SER A 246 -3.27 -3.66 4.33
CA SER A 246 -3.85 -2.32 4.37
C SER A 246 -3.72 -1.79 5.79
N TYR A 247 -3.07 -0.65 5.94
CA TYR A 247 -2.89 -0.01 7.26
C TYR A 247 -4.27 0.33 7.85
N HIS A 248 -4.42 0.30 9.16
CA HIS A 248 -5.65 0.31 9.95
C HIS A 248 -6.55 -0.93 9.83
N ALA A 249 -6.56 -1.63 8.69
CA ALA A 249 -7.29 -2.89 8.57
C ALA A 249 -6.45 -4.07 9.09
N ASP A 250 -5.28 -4.29 8.49
CA ASP A 250 -4.45 -5.48 8.72
C ASP A 250 -3.27 -5.22 9.67
N ALA A 251 -2.85 -3.97 9.80
CA ALA A 251 -1.78 -3.50 10.66
C ALA A 251 -2.15 -2.17 11.32
N ASP A 252 -1.69 -1.96 12.54
CA ASP A 252 -1.85 -0.73 13.31
C ASP A 252 -0.74 -0.60 14.37
N ILE A 253 -0.82 0.43 15.20
CA ILE A 253 0.15 0.69 16.28
C ILE A 253 0.21 -0.43 17.33
N ASN A 254 -0.79 -1.30 17.42
CA ASN A 254 -0.84 -2.44 18.34
C ASN A 254 -0.36 -3.74 17.70
N THR A 255 0.14 -3.66 16.45
CA THR A 255 0.61 -4.79 15.67
C THR A 255 2.11 -4.67 15.47
N ASN A 256 2.87 -5.74 15.71
CA ASN A 256 4.30 -5.75 15.48
C ASN A 256 4.67 -6.51 14.19
N PRO A 257 5.87 -6.28 13.62
CA PRO A 257 6.30 -6.91 12.36
C PRO A 257 6.25 -8.44 12.35
N PHE A 258 6.51 -9.09 13.48
CA PHE A 258 6.57 -10.54 13.58
C PHE A 258 5.17 -11.17 13.50
N GLU A 259 4.16 -10.51 14.07
CA GLU A 259 2.76 -10.93 13.95
C GLU A 259 2.27 -10.93 12.48
N LEU A 260 2.84 -10.07 11.64
CA LEU A 260 2.51 -9.97 10.22
C LEU A 260 3.35 -10.87 9.30
N GLY A 261 4.38 -11.56 9.85
CA GLY A 261 5.33 -12.33 9.05
C GLY A 261 6.29 -11.45 8.25
N LEU A 262 6.58 -10.24 8.75
CA LEU A 262 7.50 -9.29 8.15
C LEU A 262 8.91 -9.29 8.81
N ASP A 263 9.30 -10.42 9.41
CA ASP A 263 10.60 -10.61 10.07
C ASP A 263 11.78 -10.17 9.22
N ARG A 264 11.70 -10.41 7.90
CA ARG A 264 12.73 -10.04 6.92
C ARG A 264 12.99 -8.52 6.83
N LEU A 265 12.08 -7.70 7.34
CA LEU A 265 12.20 -6.25 7.37
C LEU A 265 12.78 -5.74 8.69
N VAL A 266 13.10 -6.62 9.63
CA VAL A 266 13.62 -6.26 10.96
C VAL A 266 15.04 -6.82 11.11
N ASN A 267 16.03 -5.95 11.12
CA ASN A 267 17.43 -6.33 11.37
C ASN A 267 17.79 -6.11 12.84
N LEU A 268 17.80 -7.19 13.63
CA LEU A 268 18.23 -7.19 15.02
C LEU A 268 19.68 -7.64 15.21
N LYS A 269 20.35 -8.11 14.13
CA LYS A 269 21.67 -8.74 14.19
C LYS A 269 22.82 -7.75 14.02
N SER A 270 22.61 -6.67 13.26
CA SER A 270 23.65 -5.66 13.02
C SER A 270 23.63 -4.56 14.08
N ASP A 271 24.70 -3.75 14.10
CA ASP A 271 24.84 -2.60 15.01
C ASP A 271 24.00 -1.39 14.60
N ILE A 272 23.20 -1.48 13.54
CA ILE A 272 22.29 -0.39 13.19
C ILE A 272 21.37 -0.06 14.37
N ASN A 273 21.20 1.22 14.63
CA ASN A 273 20.28 1.70 15.64
C ASN A 273 18.99 2.20 14.99
N PHE A 274 17.86 1.89 15.62
CA PHE A 274 16.53 2.36 15.19
C PHE A 274 15.57 2.38 16.38
N ILE A 275 14.53 3.22 16.27
CA ILE A 275 13.48 3.33 17.29
C ILE A 275 12.77 1.97 17.43
N GLY A 276 12.54 1.52 18.66
CA GLY A 276 11.85 0.26 18.96
C GLY A 276 12.73 -0.99 18.89
N LYS A 277 14.06 -0.87 18.67
CA LYS A 277 14.97 -2.03 18.54
C LYS A 277 14.90 -2.97 19.72
N ASP A 278 14.95 -2.45 20.95
CA ASP A 278 14.94 -3.27 22.17
C ASP A 278 13.58 -3.92 22.41
N ALA A 279 12.49 -3.20 22.13
CA ALA A 279 11.14 -3.76 22.18
C ALA A 279 10.97 -4.91 21.19
N LEU A 280 11.40 -4.73 19.93
CA LEU A 280 11.34 -5.78 18.91
C LEU A 280 12.24 -6.97 19.26
N ARG A 281 13.42 -6.74 19.88
CA ARG A 281 14.28 -7.81 20.39
C ARG A 281 13.55 -8.61 21.49
N LYS A 282 12.93 -7.91 22.44
CA LYS A 282 12.14 -8.54 23.50
C LYS A 282 10.97 -9.36 22.94
N ILE A 283 10.16 -8.77 22.04
CA ILE A 283 9.04 -9.47 21.40
C ILE A 283 9.52 -10.75 20.67
N LYS A 284 10.64 -10.68 19.97
CA LYS A 284 11.21 -11.83 19.27
C LYS A 284 11.64 -12.93 20.22
N ASN A 285 12.23 -12.59 21.38
CA ASN A 285 12.68 -13.56 22.39
C ASN A 285 11.49 -14.18 23.14
N ASP A 286 10.48 -13.39 23.49
CA ASP A 286 9.29 -13.85 24.21
C ASP A 286 8.33 -14.65 23.30
N GLY A 287 8.45 -14.49 21.98
CA GLY A 287 7.54 -15.05 20.98
C GLY A 287 6.25 -14.25 20.82
N ILE A 288 5.64 -14.38 19.65
CA ILE A 288 4.36 -13.73 19.34
C ILE A 288 3.18 -14.53 19.92
N LYS A 289 2.12 -13.84 20.31
CA LYS A 289 0.89 -14.45 20.86
C LYS A 289 -0.18 -14.68 19.79
N ARG A 290 -0.11 -13.98 18.67
CA ARG A 290 -1.03 -14.03 17.54
C ARG A 290 -0.27 -13.83 16.23
N LYS A 291 -0.86 -14.26 15.13
CA LYS A 291 -0.24 -14.14 13.81
C LYS A 291 -1.29 -13.85 12.75
N GLN A 292 -0.92 -13.05 11.76
CA GLN A 292 -1.75 -12.86 10.58
C GLN A 292 -1.65 -14.08 9.65
N VAL A 293 -2.80 -14.61 9.28
CA VAL A 293 -2.97 -15.79 8.43
C VAL A 293 -3.88 -15.49 7.25
N GLY A 294 -3.82 -16.33 6.21
CA GLY A 294 -4.84 -16.44 5.19
C GLY A 294 -5.96 -17.36 5.65
N ILE A 295 -7.20 -17.04 5.30
CA ILE A 295 -8.35 -17.93 5.52
C ILE A 295 -9.25 -17.98 4.28
N GLU A 296 -9.89 -19.13 4.06
CA GLU A 296 -11.01 -19.30 3.15
C GLU A 296 -12.31 -19.38 3.97
N LEU A 297 -13.36 -18.71 3.50
CA LEU A 297 -14.69 -18.65 4.15
C LEU A 297 -15.66 -19.53 3.36
N ASP A 298 -16.37 -20.42 4.05
CA ASP A 298 -17.36 -21.34 3.47
C ASP A 298 -18.76 -20.72 3.51
N CYS A 299 -18.99 -19.78 2.59
CA CYS A 299 -20.28 -19.10 2.43
C CYS A 299 -20.49 -18.68 0.96
N GLU A 300 -21.70 -18.22 0.64
CA GLU A 300 -21.99 -17.59 -0.64
C GLU A 300 -21.00 -16.46 -0.96
N PRO A 301 -20.77 -16.16 -2.24
CA PRO A 301 -19.88 -15.08 -2.64
C PRO A 301 -20.19 -13.76 -1.93
N LEU A 302 -19.18 -13.19 -1.27
CA LEU A 302 -19.31 -11.88 -0.63
C LEU A 302 -19.59 -10.81 -1.67
N SER A 303 -20.58 -9.95 -1.41
CA SER A 303 -20.98 -8.86 -2.32
C SER A 303 -19.98 -7.71 -2.39
N GLY A 304 -19.00 -7.67 -1.47
CA GLY A 304 -17.95 -6.65 -1.41
C GLY A 304 -16.99 -6.90 -0.26
N PRO A 305 -16.00 -6.02 -0.07
CA PRO A 305 -15.10 -6.08 1.08
C PRO A 305 -15.85 -5.93 2.40
N ASN A 306 -15.36 -6.59 3.46
CA ASN A 306 -15.92 -6.40 4.80
C ASN A 306 -15.74 -4.93 5.25
N THR A 307 -16.79 -4.39 5.88
CA THR A 307 -16.81 -3.02 6.43
C THR A 307 -16.54 -2.97 7.93
N THR A 308 -16.54 -4.14 8.58
CA THR A 308 -16.25 -4.31 10.01
C THR A 308 -15.36 -5.53 10.22
N PHE A 309 -14.67 -5.59 11.35
CA PHE A 309 -13.92 -6.77 11.73
C PHE A 309 -14.86 -7.88 12.20
N TRP A 310 -14.73 -9.07 11.64
CA TRP A 310 -15.53 -10.22 12.06
C TRP A 310 -14.78 -11.04 13.09
N THR A 311 -15.43 -11.37 14.19
CA THR A 311 -14.81 -12.17 15.27
C THR A 311 -14.61 -13.62 14.81
N ILE A 312 -13.40 -14.15 15.02
CA ILE A 312 -13.09 -15.57 14.80
C ILE A 312 -13.23 -16.31 16.13
N MET A 313 -13.92 -17.45 16.08
CA MET A 313 -14.23 -18.30 17.21
C MET A 313 -13.67 -19.71 16.99
N ASN A 314 -13.17 -20.30 18.07
CA ASN A 314 -13.03 -21.76 18.20
C ASN A 314 -14.03 -22.23 19.24
N LYS A 315 -15.09 -22.92 18.80
CA LYS A 315 -16.26 -23.20 19.62
C LYS A 315 -16.82 -21.87 20.18
N ASN A 316 -16.92 -21.74 21.49
CA ASN A 316 -17.43 -20.54 22.17
C ASN A 316 -16.33 -19.53 22.59
N LYS A 317 -15.07 -19.76 22.20
CA LYS A 317 -13.95 -18.89 22.57
C LYS A 317 -13.55 -18.00 21.40
N LYS A 318 -13.48 -16.68 21.61
CA LYS A 318 -12.86 -15.74 20.68
C LYS A 318 -11.35 -16.04 20.58
N VAL A 319 -10.87 -16.24 19.34
CA VAL A 319 -9.47 -16.60 19.05
C VAL A 319 -8.84 -15.69 18.01
N GLY A 320 -9.57 -14.72 17.48
CA GLY A 320 -9.05 -13.80 16.50
C GLY A 320 -10.11 -12.89 15.89
N LYS A 321 -9.71 -12.23 14.79
CA LYS A 321 -10.58 -11.39 13.97
C LYS A 321 -10.20 -11.47 12.48
N VAL A 322 -11.18 -11.47 11.59
CA VAL A 322 -10.99 -11.20 10.17
C VAL A 322 -10.75 -9.72 10.00
N THR A 323 -9.67 -9.36 9.32
CA THR A 323 -9.27 -7.96 9.11
C THR A 323 -9.65 -7.46 7.73
N SER A 324 -9.53 -8.31 6.71
CA SER A 324 -9.85 -7.99 5.32
C SER A 324 -10.42 -9.23 4.62
N ALA A 325 -11.57 -9.10 3.97
CA ALA A 325 -12.22 -10.20 3.28
C ALA A 325 -12.85 -9.74 1.97
N VAL A 326 -12.82 -10.60 0.95
CA VAL A 326 -13.46 -10.40 -0.35
C VAL A 326 -13.80 -11.74 -1.00
N TYR A 327 -14.72 -11.72 -1.96
CA TYR A 327 -14.82 -12.77 -2.97
C TYR A 327 -13.78 -12.51 -4.08
N SER A 328 -12.98 -13.52 -4.42
CA SER A 328 -12.09 -13.47 -5.59
C SER A 328 -12.77 -14.16 -6.77
N PRO A 329 -13.13 -13.44 -7.84
CA PRO A 329 -13.80 -14.04 -9.00
C PRO A 329 -12.85 -14.96 -9.78
N ARG A 330 -11.54 -14.69 -9.79
CA ARG A 330 -10.52 -15.56 -10.39
C ARG A 330 -10.37 -16.89 -9.65
N LEU A 331 -10.29 -16.84 -8.32
CA LEU A 331 -10.15 -18.04 -7.50
C LEU A 331 -11.48 -18.74 -7.23
N LYS A 332 -12.59 -18.05 -7.47
CA LYS A 332 -13.97 -18.49 -7.14
C LYS A 332 -14.11 -18.88 -5.67
N LYS A 333 -13.51 -18.07 -4.79
CA LYS A 333 -13.47 -18.28 -3.34
C LYS A 333 -13.62 -16.99 -2.57
N ASN A 334 -14.22 -17.07 -1.40
CA ASN A 334 -14.13 -16.01 -0.40
C ASN A 334 -12.80 -16.17 0.34
N ILE A 335 -11.92 -15.19 0.19
CA ILE A 335 -10.59 -15.17 0.80
C ILE A 335 -10.47 -14.02 1.77
N ALA A 336 -9.70 -14.21 2.84
CA ALA A 336 -9.53 -13.16 3.83
C ALA A 336 -8.17 -13.21 4.53
N LEU A 337 -7.73 -12.05 5.02
CA LEU A 337 -6.65 -11.91 5.98
C LEU A 337 -7.24 -11.84 7.38
N ALA A 338 -6.61 -12.51 8.34
CA ALA A 338 -7.09 -12.57 9.70
C ALA A 338 -5.94 -12.56 10.71
N MET A 339 -6.12 -11.91 11.85
CA MET A 339 -5.24 -11.99 13.00
C MET A 339 -5.79 -13.03 13.98
N VAL A 340 -5.02 -14.10 14.24
CA VAL A 340 -5.47 -15.27 15.00
C VAL A 340 -4.46 -15.62 16.09
N ASP A 341 -4.92 -16.07 17.25
CA ASP A 341 -4.07 -16.59 18.34
C ASP A 341 -3.13 -17.67 17.79
N ILE A 342 -1.84 -17.59 18.14
CA ILE A 342 -0.75 -18.38 17.53
C ILE A 342 -1.02 -19.89 17.53
N LYS A 343 -1.68 -20.42 18.54
CA LYS A 343 -2.00 -21.85 18.65
C LYS A 343 -3.06 -22.38 17.69
N TYR A 344 -3.69 -21.48 16.90
CA TYR A 344 -4.70 -21.86 15.91
C TYR A 344 -4.28 -21.48 14.49
N THR A 345 -3.00 -21.20 14.25
CA THR A 345 -2.50 -20.70 12.96
C THR A 345 -1.97 -21.79 12.01
N ASP A 346 -2.04 -23.06 12.41
CA ASP A 346 -1.62 -24.17 11.57
C ASP A 346 -2.55 -24.32 10.36
N LEU A 347 -1.96 -24.62 9.20
CA LEU A 347 -2.70 -24.83 7.95
C LEU A 347 -3.74 -25.94 8.11
N GLY A 348 -4.93 -25.73 7.55
CA GLY A 348 -6.05 -26.66 7.66
C GLY A 348 -6.86 -26.56 8.94
N THR A 349 -6.45 -25.71 9.92
CA THR A 349 -7.23 -25.49 11.13
C THR A 349 -8.60 -24.91 10.78
N LYS A 350 -9.66 -25.56 11.28
CA LYS A 350 -11.05 -25.13 11.09
C LYS A 350 -11.53 -24.31 12.25
N LEU A 351 -12.05 -23.13 11.94
CA LEU A 351 -12.58 -22.14 12.87
C LEU A 351 -13.94 -21.66 12.38
N GLN A 352 -14.53 -20.74 13.09
CA GLN A 352 -15.80 -20.13 12.71
C GLN A 352 -15.70 -18.61 12.83
N THR A 353 -16.43 -17.90 11.96
CA THR A 353 -16.61 -16.45 12.07
C THR A 353 -18.10 -16.11 11.98
N LYS A 354 -18.49 -14.95 12.47
CA LYS A 354 -19.86 -14.47 12.41
C LYS A 354 -19.94 -13.34 11.38
N ILE A 355 -20.74 -13.53 10.34
CA ILE A 355 -21.02 -12.56 9.27
C ILE A 355 -22.52 -12.33 9.24
N ASP A 356 -22.99 -11.08 9.43
CA ASP A 356 -24.41 -10.72 9.40
C ASP A 356 -25.30 -11.67 10.22
N ASP A 357 -24.90 -11.96 11.45
CA ASP A 357 -25.54 -12.89 12.40
C ASP A 357 -25.51 -14.38 12.00
N LYS A 358 -24.91 -14.74 10.87
CA LYS A 358 -24.71 -16.13 10.47
C LYS A 358 -23.35 -16.64 10.90
N ILE A 359 -23.29 -17.87 11.39
CA ILE A 359 -22.03 -18.56 11.67
C ILE A 359 -21.54 -19.15 10.35
N VAL A 360 -20.31 -18.77 9.97
CA VAL A 360 -19.62 -19.22 8.76
C VAL A 360 -18.38 -19.99 9.16
N ASN A 361 -18.19 -21.19 8.60
CA ASN A 361 -16.96 -21.94 8.77
C ASN A 361 -15.82 -21.28 8.00
N CYS A 362 -14.62 -21.33 8.55
CA CYS A 362 -13.42 -20.85 7.89
C CYS A 362 -12.25 -21.79 8.12
N THR A 363 -11.35 -21.85 7.16
CA THR A 363 -10.17 -22.72 7.21
C THR A 363 -8.92 -21.87 7.04
N ILE A 364 -7.91 -22.09 7.88
CA ILE A 364 -6.59 -21.48 7.73
C ILE A 364 -5.90 -22.04 6.50
N VAL A 365 -5.45 -21.14 5.61
CA VAL A 365 -4.77 -21.49 4.36
C VAL A 365 -3.50 -20.68 4.17
N GLU A 366 -2.67 -21.07 3.21
CA GLU A 366 -1.48 -20.30 2.85
C GLU A 366 -1.85 -18.93 2.27
N LYS A 367 -0.99 -17.94 2.54
CA LYS A 367 -1.00 -16.64 1.87
C LYS A 367 0.41 -16.30 1.35
N PRO A 368 0.57 -15.59 0.24
CA PRO A 368 -0.47 -15.05 -0.67
C PRO A 368 -1.33 -16.15 -1.32
N PHE A 369 -2.58 -15.84 -1.62
CA PHE A 369 -3.52 -16.78 -2.27
C PHE A 369 -3.23 -16.95 -3.76
N PHE A 370 -2.58 -15.97 -4.38
CA PHE A 370 -2.21 -15.98 -5.79
C PHE A 370 -0.85 -15.31 -6.00
N ASP A 371 -0.02 -15.87 -6.89
CA ASP A 371 1.35 -15.46 -7.21
C ASP A 371 2.24 -15.25 -5.96
N PRO A 372 2.45 -16.29 -5.12
CA PRO A 372 3.19 -16.16 -3.86
C PRO A 372 4.65 -15.74 -4.05
N LYS A 373 5.21 -15.90 -5.26
CA LYS A 373 6.57 -15.49 -5.61
C LYS A 373 6.65 -14.10 -6.23
N LYS A 374 5.51 -13.39 -6.34
CA LYS A 374 5.40 -12.06 -6.95
C LYS A 374 6.04 -11.95 -8.34
N LYS A 375 5.92 -13.01 -9.14
CA LYS A 375 6.50 -13.06 -10.50
C LYS A 375 5.87 -12.03 -11.44
N ILE A 376 4.55 -11.79 -11.29
CA ILE A 376 3.82 -10.84 -12.14
C ILE A 376 4.30 -9.42 -11.86
N ALA A 377 4.35 -8.99 -10.60
CA ALA A 377 4.79 -7.63 -10.26
C ALA A 377 6.28 -7.38 -10.60
N SER A 378 7.11 -8.42 -10.58
CA SER A 378 8.55 -8.31 -10.82
C SER A 378 8.99 -8.62 -12.25
N SER A 379 8.04 -8.98 -13.14
CA SER A 379 8.30 -9.31 -14.56
C SER A 379 8.88 -8.14 -15.34
#